data_9949f68b0a20813d42b11d643c0618e2
#
_entry.id   9949f68b0a20813d42b11d643c0618e2
#
_cell.length_a   1.000
_cell.length_b   1.000
_cell.length_c   1.000
_cell.angle_alpha   90.00
_cell.angle_beta   90.00
_cell.angle_gamma   90.00
#
_symmetry.space_group_name_H-M   'P 1'
#
loop_
_entity.id
_entity.type
_entity.pdbx_description
1 polymer ?
#
loop_
_entity_poly.entity_id
_entity_poly.type
_entity_poly.pdbx_seq_one_letter_code
_entity_poly.pdbx_strand_id
1 'polypeptide(L)'
;QPRISTTVWEALALSNTMIGLATTRRYTWQSIGALGVIELTAPNRVKQVSIGLKRLGISREMRAYFDLHAALDVSHSRAWVREIIRPLVDADPACAAHIAEGALIRLVCGERCFDRYSAELQCQVATC
;
A
#
# COMPACT_ATOMS: atom_id res chain seq x y z
N GLN A 1 14.00 8.08 15.15
CA GLN A 1 14.23 7.36 13.89
C GLN A 1 13.68 5.94 14.03
N PRO A 2 13.03 5.39 13.00
CA PRO A 2 12.59 4.00 13.01
C PRO A 2 13.79 3.07 13.24
N ARG A 3 13.62 2.08 14.12
CA ARG A 3 14.65 1.07 14.40
C ARG A 3 14.07 -0.31 14.09
N ILE A 4 14.89 -1.21 13.57
CA ILE A 4 14.48 -2.60 13.30
C ILE A 4 13.94 -3.27 14.57
N SER A 5 14.55 -2.99 15.74
CA SER A 5 14.13 -3.53 17.04
C SER A 5 12.76 -3.03 17.54
N THR A 6 12.23 -1.95 16.95
CA THR A 6 10.92 -1.37 17.31
C THR A 6 9.91 -1.47 16.17
N THR A 7 10.25 -2.15 15.08
CA THR A 7 9.38 -2.35 13.93
C THR A 7 8.82 -3.76 13.97
N VAL A 8 7.51 -3.89 13.88
CA VAL A 8 6.85 -5.20 13.80
C VAL A 8 7.30 -5.94 12.54
N TRP A 9 7.49 -7.25 12.64
CA TRP A 9 8.05 -8.04 11.54
C TRP A 9 7.15 -8.04 10.30
N GLU A 10 5.83 -7.90 10.47
CA GLU A 10 4.86 -7.81 9.38
C GLU A 10 5.09 -6.57 8.50
N ALA A 11 5.49 -5.44 9.10
CA ALA A 11 5.85 -4.24 8.35
C ALA A 11 7.16 -4.42 7.57
N LEU A 12 8.14 -5.12 8.16
CA LEU A 12 9.38 -5.47 7.48
C LEU A 12 9.11 -6.47 6.34
N ALA A 13 8.27 -7.48 6.58
CA ALA A 13 7.87 -8.46 5.57
C ALA A 13 7.17 -7.79 4.39
N LEU A 14 6.23 -6.87 4.66
CA LEU A 14 5.55 -6.09 3.62
C LEU A 14 6.56 -5.31 2.76
N SER A 15 7.47 -4.56 3.40
CA SER A 15 8.48 -3.77 2.70
C SER A 15 9.42 -4.64 1.88
N ASN A 16 9.92 -5.73 2.46
CA ASN A 16 10.84 -6.66 1.79
C ASN A 16 10.15 -7.38 0.61
N THR A 17 8.88 -7.74 0.76
CA THR A 17 8.10 -8.33 -0.34
C THR A 17 7.99 -7.35 -1.51
N MET A 18 7.66 -6.08 -1.25
CA MET A 18 7.57 -5.07 -2.30
C MET A 18 8.91 -4.84 -3.00
N ILE A 19 10.01 -4.75 -2.23
CA ILE A 19 11.36 -4.61 -2.78
C ILE A 19 11.73 -5.85 -3.60
N GLY A 20 11.49 -7.04 -3.07
CA GLY A 20 11.79 -8.30 -3.75
C GLY A 20 11.05 -8.45 -5.08
N LEU A 21 9.77 -8.09 -5.13
CA LEU A 21 9.00 -8.06 -6.38
C LEU A 21 9.55 -7.04 -7.36
N ALA A 22 9.89 -5.82 -6.89
CA ALA A 22 10.35 -4.74 -7.76
C ALA A 22 11.76 -4.96 -8.32
N THR A 23 12.64 -5.65 -7.58
CA THR A 23 14.04 -5.85 -7.97
C THR A 23 14.30 -7.19 -8.66
N THR A 24 13.34 -8.10 -8.66
CA THR A 24 13.48 -9.43 -9.25
C THR A 24 12.76 -9.51 -10.59
N ARG A 25 13.50 -9.51 -11.69
CA ARG A 25 12.96 -9.50 -13.05
C ARG A 25 11.93 -10.61 -13.35
N ARG A 26 12.07 -11.77 -12.71
CA ARG A 26 11.12 -12.87 -12.81
C ARG A 26 9.70 -12.51 -12.35
N TYR A 27 9.56 -11.54 -11.45
CA TYR A 27 8.30 -11.14 -10.84
C TYR A 27 7.77 -9.81 -11.38
N THR A 28 8.13 -9.44 -12.61
CA THR A 28 7.71 -8.17 -13.23
C THR A 28 6.19 -8.00 -13.22
N TRP A 29 5.45 -9.03 -13.58
CA TRP A 29 3.97 -8.97 -13.61
C TRP A 29 3.37 -8.84 -12.21
N GLN A 30 3.89 -9.61 -11.26
CA GLN A 30 3.47 -9.50 -9.87
C GLN A 30 3.82 -8.13 -9.28
N SER A 31 4.96 -7.57 -9.64
CA SER A 31 5.35 -6.20 -9.22
C SER A 31 4.36 -5.15 -9.71
N ILE A 32 3.93 -5.23 -10.97
CA ILE A 32 2.93 -4.34 -11.55
C ILE A 32 1.59 -4.44 -10.81
N GLY A 33 1.16 -5.66 -10.48
CA GLY A 33 -0.05 -5.91 -9.72
C GLY A 33 0.03 -5.39 -8.28
N ALA A 34 1.15 -5.66 -7.62
CA ALA A 34 1.39 -5.21 -6.24
C ALA A 34 1.43 -3.67 -6.11
N LEU A 35 2.06 -2.99 -7.06
CA LEU A 35 2.04 -1.52 -7.11
C LEU A 35 0.65 -1.01 -7.51
N GLY A 36 0.02 -1.63 -8.48
CA GLY A 36 -1.31 -1.26 -8.94
C GLY A 36 -2.37 -1.30 -7.84
N VAL A 37 -2.35 -2.29 -6.95
CA VAL A 37 -3.29 -2.34 -5.84
C VAL A 37 -3.02 -1.27 -4.78
N ILE A 38 -1.79 -0.78 -4.65
CA ILE A 38 -1.49 0.39 -3.83
C ILE A 38 -2.21 1.61 -4.42
N GLU A 39 -1.99 1.89 -5.70
CA GLU A 39 -2.63 3.01 -6.41
C GLU A 39 -4.16 2.96 -6.34
N LEU A 40 -4.75 1.77 -6.51
CA LEU A 40 -6.19 1.56 -6.47
C LEU A 40 -6.81 1.75 -5.07
N THR A 41 -6.07 1.45 -4.01
CA THR A 41 -6.56 1.50 -2.63
C THR A 41 -6.08 2.72 -1.84
N ALA A 42 -5.05 3.43 -2.33
CA ALA A 42 -4.46 4.60 -1.69
C ALA A 42 -5.48 5.73 -1.44
N PRO A 43 -6.36 6.13 -2.37
CA PRO A 43 -7.23 7.29 -2.18
C PRO A 43 -8.03 7.25 -0.88
N ASN A 44 -8.66 6.12 -0.60
CA ASN A 44 -9.47 5.95 0.61
C ASN A 44 -8.61 5.89 1.88
N ARG A 45 -7.49 5.18 1.84
CA ARG A 45 -6.58 5.05 3.00
C ARG A 45 -5.94 6.37 3.36
N VAL A 46 -5.39 7.07 2.39
CA VAL A 46 -4.72 8.36 2.59
C VAL A 46 -5.70 9.41 3.10
N LYS A 47 -6.94 9.40 2.60
CA LYS A 47 -8.01 10.26 3.12
C LYS A 47 -8.30 9.99 4.61
N GLN A 48 -8.37 8.74 5.03
CA GLN A 48 -8.59 8.39 6.44
C GLN A 48 -7.42 8.81 7.33
N VAL A 49 -6.18 8.64 6.85
CA VAL A 49 -4.98 9.11 7.54
C VAL A 49 -5.00 10.63 7.69
N SER A 50 -5.31 11.38 6.62
CA SER A 50 -5.43 12.85 6.67
C SER A 50 -6.47 13.30 7.69
N ILE A 51 -7.66 12.66 7.72
CA ILE A 51 -8.71 12.95 8.70
C ILE A 51 -8.22 12.67 10.13
N GLY A 52 -7.56 11.53 10.35
CA GLY A 52 -6.99 11.16 11.66
C GLY A 52 -5.95 12.17 12.15
N LEU A 53 -5.00 12.53 11.29
CA LEU A 53 -3.98 13.53 11.60
C LEU A 53 -4.58 14.90 11.92
N LYS A 54 -5.62 15.31 11.18
CA LYS A 54 -6.35 16.55 11.45
C LYS A 54 -7.01 16.52 12.83
N ARG A 55 -7.64 15.39 13.19
CA ARG A 55 -8.28 15.19 14.51
C ARG A 55 -7.26 15.30 15.64
N LEU A 56 -6.02 14.84 15.41
CA LEU A 56 -4.91 14.92 16.37
C LEU A 56 -4.24 16.31 16.42
N GLY A 57 -4.75 17.30 15.70
CA GLY A 57 -4.19 18.65 15.71
C GLY A 57 -2.88 18.82 14.93
N ILE A 58 -2.50 17.84 14.11
CA ILE A 58 -1.28 17.92 13.29
C ILE A 58 -1.43 19.07 12.28
N SER A 59 -0.40 19.92 12.17
CA SER A 59 -0.44 21.09 11.30
C SER A 59 -0.60 20.72 9.81
N ARG A 60 -1.07 21.68 9.02
CA ARG A 60 -1.27 21.49 7.58
C ARG A 60 0.03 21.14 6.86
N GLU A 61 1.13 21.79 7.27
CA GLU A 61 2.45 21.53 6.66
C GLU A 61 2.90 20.09 6.91
N MET A 62 2.73 19.58 8.13
CA MET A 62 3.14 18.22 8.48
C MET A 62 2.28 17.13 7.84
N ARG A 63 1.01 17.42 7.52
CA ARG A 63 0.13 16.47 6.84
C ARG A 63 -0.01 16.71 5.33
N ALA A 64 0.72 17.69 4.76
CA ALA A 64 0.60 18.08 3.36
C ALA A 64 0.76 16.92 2.37
N TYR A 65 1.64 15.96 2.67
CA TYR A 65 1.80 14.74 1.89
C TYR A 65 0.48 13.97 1.76
N PHE A 66 -0.21 13.73 2.86
CA PHE A 66 -1.47 12.97 2.88
C PHE A 66 -2.61 13.76 2.25
N ASP A 67 -2.69 15.07 2.51
CA ASP A 67 -3.71 15.96 1.93
C ASP A 67 -3.60 15.99 0.39
N LEU A 68 -2.36 16.06 -0.13
CA LEU A 68 -2.08 16.06 -1.57
C LEU A 68 -2.43 14.70 -2.21
N HIS A 69 -1.96 13.60 -1.63
CA HIS A 69 -2.19 12.26 -2.16
C HIS A 69 -3.66 11.86 -2.13
N ALA A 70 -4.41 12.27 -1.11
CA ALA A 70 -5.87 12.05 -1.05
C ALA A 70 -6.61 12.62 -2.29
N ALA A 71 -6.07 13.66 -2.92
CA ALA A 71 -6.64 14.25 -4.13
C ALA A 71 -6.06 13.63 -5.42
N LEU A 72 -4.74 13.40 -5.47
CA LEU A 72 -4.04 12.93 -6.67
C LEU A 72 -4.27 11.44 -6.97
N ASP A 73 -4.32 10.59 -5.94
CA ASP A 73 -4.38 9.14 -6.13
C ASP A 73 -5.67 8.67 -6.81
N VAL A 74 -6.73 9.48 -6.80
CA VAL A 74 -7.95 9.19 -7.59
C VAL A 74 -7.66 9.17 -9.09
N SER A 75 -6.82 10.10 -9.58
CA SER A 75 -6.41 10.13 -10.99
C SER A 75 -5.39 9.04 -11.30
N HIS A 76 -4.46 8.78 -10.37
CA HIS A 76 -3.43 7.75 -10.50
C HIS A 76 -4.04 6.36 -10.63
N SER A 77 -5.04 6.02 -9.80
CA SER A 77 -5.70 4.72 -9.86
C SER A 77 -6.36 4.46 -11.22
N ARG A 78 -7.02 5.46 -11.79
CA ARG A 78 -7.62 5.36 -13.13
C ARG A 78 -6.57 5.24 -14.22
N ALA A 79 -5.51 6.05 -14.13
CA ALA A 79 -4.41 6.01 -15.09
C ALA A 79 -3.69 4.66 -15.05
N TRP A 80 -3.46 4.08 -13.85
CA TRP A 80 -2.82 2.78 -13.71
C TRP A 80 -3.57 1.66 -14.44
N VAL A 81 -4.90 1.62 -14.29
CA VAL A 81 -5.72 0.63 -14.99
C VAL A 81 -5.72 0.87 -16.51
N ARG A 82 -5.93 2.11 -16.94
CA ARG A 82 -6.11 2.45 -18.36
C ARG A 82 -4.81 2.41 -19.15
N GLU A 83 -3.73 2.93 -18.57
CA GLU A 83 -2.47 3.15 -19.30
C GLU A 83 -1.45 2.03 -19.08
N ILE A 84 -1.61 1.20 -18.05
CA ILE A 84 -0.66 0.15 -17.71
C ILE A 84 -1.31 -1.23 -17.75
N ILE A 85 -2.27 -1.52 -16.88
CA ILE A 85 -2.80 -2.89 -16.76
C ILE A 85 -3.52 -3.31 -18.05
N ARG A 86 -4.44 -2.49 -18.55
CA ARG A 86 -5.23 -2.85 -19.73
C ARG A 86 -4.36 -3.08 -20.98
N PRO A 87 -3.44 -2.17 -21.37
CA PRO A 87 -2.59 -2.42 -22.54
C PRO A 87 -1.72 -3.67 -22.41
N LEU A 88 -1.23 -3.98 -21.20
CA LEU A 88 -0.42 -5.18 -20.98
C LEU A 88 -1.24 -6.45 -21.13
N VAL A 89 -2.44 -6.50 -20.57
CA VAL A 89 -3.35 -7.65 -20.67
C VAL A 89 -3.89 -7.80 -22.08
N ASP A 90 -4.15 -6.71 -22.80
CA ASP A 90 -4.58 -6.74 -24.21
C ASP A 90 -3.46 -7.29 -25.11
N ALA A 91 -2.19 -6.98 -24.80
CA ALA A 91 -1.03 -7.47 -25.55
C ALA A 91 -0.66 -8.93 -25.22
N ASP A 92 -0.76 -9.32 -23.94
CA ASP A 92 -0.49 -10.66 -23.44
C ASP A 92 -1.47 -11.04 -22.33
N PRO A 93 -2.61 -11.68 -22.66
CA PRO A 93 -3.61 -12.08 -21.66
C PRO A 93 -3.07 -13.04 -20.58
N ALA A 94 -1.97 -13.78 -20.84
CA ALA A 94 -1.39 -14.68 -19.86
C ALA A 94 -0.79 -13.94 -18.65
N CYS A 95 -0.42 -12.67 -18.80
CA CYS A 95 0.11 -11.87 -17.70
C CYS A 95 -0.95 -11.51 -16.64
N ALA A 96 -2.25 -11.55 -16.97
CA ALA A 96 -3.34 -11.14 -16.09
C ALA A 96 -3.35 -11.89 -14.74
N ALA A 97 -3.14 -13.21 -14.78
CA ALA A 97 -3.10 -14.04 -13.58
C ALA A 97 -1.94 -13.64 -12.66
N HIS A 98 -0.77 -13.35 -13.21
CA HIS A 98 0.40 -12.92 -12.45
C HIS A 98 0.24 -11.51 -11.89
N ILE A 99 -0.40 -10.60 -12.62
CA ILE A 99 -0.74 -9.26 -12.13
C ILE A 99 -1.70 -9.38 -10.93
N ALA A 100 -2.74 -10.21 -11.06
CA ALA A 100 -3.68 -10.46 -9.96
C ALA A 100 -3.01 -11.11 -8.75
N GLU A 101 -2.11 -12.07 -8.96
CA GLU A 101 -1.31 -12.69 -7.90
C GLU A 101 -0.50 -11.64 -7.12
N GLY A 102 0.19 -10.75 -7.79
CA GLY A 102 0.95 -9.68 -7.16
C GLY A 102 0.07 -8.73 -6.34
N ALA A 103 -1.11 -8.37 -6.84
CA ALA A 103 -2.09 -7.59 -6.11
C ALA A 103 -2.54 -8.30 -4.83
N LEU A 104 -2.84 -9.60 -4.89
CA LEU A 104 -3.22 -10.41 -3.72
C LEU A 104 -2.09 -10.54 -2.71
N ILE A 105 -0.86 -10.78 -3.13
CA ILE A 105 0.32 -10.82 -2.25
C ILE A 105 0.42 -9.50 -1.47
N ARG A 106 0.30 -8.37 -2.14
CA ARG A 106 0.37 -7.06 -1.48
C ARG A 106 -0.78 -6.84 -0.49
N LEU A 107 -2.00 -7.24 -0.85
CA LEU A 107 -3.18 -7.12 0.03
C LEU A 107 -3.02 -7.97 1.29
N VAL A 108 -2.65 -9.24 1.16
CA VAL A 108 -2.45 -10.15 2.29
C VAL A 108 -1.34 -9.66 3.21
N CYS A 109 -0.20 -9.20 2.67
CA CYS A 109 0.85 -8.62 3.49
C CYS A 109 0.38 -7.35 4.22
N GLY A 110 -0.44 -6.53 3.56
CA GLY A 110 -1.02 -5.34 4.17
C GLY A 110 -2.00 -5.66 5.29
N GLU A 111 -2.89 -6.63 5.09
CA GLU A 111 -3.85 -7.11 6.08
C GLU A 111 -3.14 -7.58 7.35
N ARG A 112 -2.16 -8.48 7.22
CA ARG A 112 -1.35 -8.95 8.36
C ARG A 112 -0.69 -7.81 9.13
N CYS A 113 -0.20 -6.80 8.43
CA CYS A 113 0.42 -5.63 9.04
C CYS A 113 -0.61 -4.81 9.85
N PHE A 114 -1.81 -4.59 9.30
CA PHE A 114 -2.88 -3.86 10.00
C PHE A 114 -3.45 -4.65 11.18
N ASP A 115 -3.61 -5.97 11.07
CA ASP A 115 -4.04 -6.83 12.16
C ASP A 115 -3.04 -6.76 13.33
N ARG A 116 -1.76 -6.80 13.01
CA ARG A 116 -0.71 -6.65 14.02
C ARG A 116 -0.77 -5.29 14.71
N TYR A 117 -0.89 -4.20 13.97
CA TYR A 117 -1.02 -2.87 14.55
C TYR A 117 -2.29 -2.73 15.39
N SER A 118 -3.39 -3.31 14.94
CA SER A 118 -4.65 -3.32 15.69
C SER A 118 -4.50 -4.02 17.04
N ALA A 119 -3.84 -5.18 17.07
CA ALA A 119 -3.55 -5.93 18.30
C ALA A 119 -2.64 -5.15 19.26
N GLU A 120 -1.57 -4.53 18.76
CA GLU A 120 -0.65 -3.73 19.57
C GLU A 120 -1.34 -2.50 20.18
N LEU A 121 -2.18 -1.80 19.41
CA LEU A 121 -2.91 -0.63 19.90
C LEU A 121 -3.97 -1.00 20.94
N GLN A 122 -4.64 -2.16 20.80
CA GLN A 122 -5.60 -2.65 21.80
C GLN A 122 -4.91 -3.03 23.11
N CYS A 123 -3.74 -3.67 23.05
CA CYS A 123 -2.94 -3.96 24.24
C CYS A 123 -2.53 -2.68 25.01
N GLN A 124 -2.15 -1.62 24.30
CA GLN A 124 -1.76 -0.36 24.94
C GLN A 124 -2.94 0.34 25.62
N VAL A 125 -4.14 0.24 25.07
CA VAL A 125 -5.36 0.84 25.68
C VAL A 125 -5.80 0.06 26.91
N ALA A 126 -5.60 -1.25 26.96
CA ALA A 126 -5.97 -2.11 28.08
C ALA A 126 -5.03 -1.98 29.31
N THR A 127 -3.84 -1.39 29.11
CA THR A 127 -2.83 -1.19 30.17
C THR A 127 -2.77 0.24 30.72
N CYS A 128 -3.63 1.14 30.25
CA CYS A 128 -3.85 2.49 30.79
C CYS A 128 -5.09 2.56 31.65
#